data_1e0e95bcc023d168d49e2fd1b76e56b3
#
_entry.id   1e0e95bcc023d168d49e2fd1b76e56b3
#
_cell.length_a   1.000
_cell.length_b   1.000
_cell.length_c   1.000
_cell.angle_alpha   90.00
_cell.angle_beta   90.00
_cell.angle_gamma   90.00
#
_symmetry.space_group_name_H-M   'P 1'
#
loop_
_entity.id
_entity.type
_entity.pdbx_description
1 polymer ?
#
loop_
_entity_poly.entity_id
_entity_poly.type
_entity_poly.pdbx_seq_one_letter_code
_entity_poly.pdbx_strand_id
1 'polypeptide(L)'
;SNIMASRDKMKVIDMEFAFMGPFGYDLGYLVGNLISQYCAACFKRFPSEQNRKQFKAYLLATIQSLIETYMKTFTLCWERSVKERYRGQQGLLQSILQEVMVDMPGYASMVNWFRSVSEIPYPDFDVIENKDAKRNATVLSLMIDWGIMFGRYKYQSADDLIETIIGIEEEFRKSL
;
A
#
# COMPACT_ATOMS: atom_id res chain seq x y z
N SER A 1 10.40 5.66 -12.04
CA SER A 1 9.54 6.15 -10.95
C SER A 1 8.93 7.49 -11.35
N ASN A 2 7.60 7.60 -11.24
CA ASN A 2 6.86 8.80 -11.62
C ASN A 2 6.73 9.81 -10.45
N ILE A 3 7.43 9.55 -9.36
CA ILE A 3 7.55 10.45 -8.22
C ILE A 3 9.02 10.87 -8.09
N MET A 4 9.27 12.16 -8.27
CA MET A 4 10.58 12.78 -8.07
C MET A 4 10.55 13.52 -6.73
N ALA A 5 11.45 13.19 -5.84
CA ALA A 5 11.57 13.83 -4.53
C ALA A 5 12.96 14.43 -4.33
N SER A 6 13.02 15.60 -3.73
CA SER A 6 14.21 16.22 -3.17
C SER A 6 13.99 16.49 -1.69
N ARG A 7 14.97 17.10 -1.01
CA ARG A 7 14.85 17.40 0.42
C ARG A 7 13.58 18.18 0.78
N ASP A 8 13.19 19.13 -0.08
CA ASP A 8 12.13 20.10 0.23
C ASP A 8 10.97 20.10 -0.76
N LYS A 9 11.02 19.26 -1.81
CA LYS A 9 10.04 19.28 -2.89
C LYS A 9 9.78 17.87 -3.42
N MET A 10 8.53 17.64 -3.81
CA MET A 10 8.10 16.45 -4.51
C MET A 10 7.29 16.84 -5.76
N LYS A 11 7.49 16.12 -6.84
CA LYS A 11 6.70 16.23 -8.08
C LYS A 11 6.26 14.84 -8.54
N VAL A 12 5.00 14.73 -8.93
CA VAL A 12 4.50 13.62 -9.73
C VAL A 12 4.64 14.03 -11.20
N ILE A 13 5.17 13.15 -12.03
CA ILE A 13 5.40 13.35 -13.47
C ILE A 13 4.76 12.19 -14.23
N ASP A 14 4.71 12.31 -15.57
CA ASP A 14 4.31 11.21 -16.47
C ASP A 14 2.85 10.80 -16.29
N MET A 15 1.95 11.77 -16.42
CA MET A 15 0.50 11.56 -16.28
C MET A 15 -0.18 11.19 -17.60
N GLU A 16 0.55 10.62 -18.56
CA GLU A 16 0.02 10.27 -19.89
C GLU A 16 -1.10 9.21 -19.83
N PHE A 17 -1.09 8.38 -18.79
CA PHE A 17 -2.13 7.37 -18.54
C PHE A 17 -3.23 7.82 -17.56
N ALA A 18 -3.37 9.14 -17.33
CA ALA A 18 -4.44 9.63 -16.47
C ALA A 18 -5.82 9.28 -17.06
N PHE A 19 -6.70 8.74 -16.23
CA PHE A 19 -8.05 8.35 -16.62
C PHE A 19 -9.06 8.65 -15.51
N MET A 20 -10.34 8.60 -15.87
CA MET A 20 -11.42 8.70 -14.89
C MET A 20 -11.66 7.31 -14.28
N GLY A 21 -11.33 7.14 -13.02
CA GLY A 21 -11.40 5.85 -12.33
C GLY A 21 -11.70 5.95 -10.85
N PRO A 22 -11.71 4.83 -10.12
CA PRO A 22 -11.91 4.80 -8.68
C PRO A 22 -10.88 5.64 -7.92
N PHE A 23 -11.32 6.37 -6.91
CA PHE A 23 -10.44 7.22 -6.11
C PHE A 23 -9.38 6.44 -5.31
N GLY A 24 -9.64 5.17 -5.01
CA GLY A 24 -8.69 4.28 -4.34
C GLY A 24 -7.57 3.72 -5.22
N TYR A 25 -7.60 3.92 -6.56
CA TYR A 25 -6.66 3.29 -7.49
C TYR A 25 -5.21 3.71 -7.25
N ASP A 26 -4.90 5.00 -7.36
CA ASP A 26 -3.52 5.49 -7.23
C ASP A 26 -2.98 5.30 -5.81
N LEU A 27 -3.85 5.50 -4.81
CA LEU A 27 -3.50 5.23 -3.41
C LEU A 27 -3.15 3.75 -3.21
N GLY A 28 -3.97 2.85 -3.74
CA GLY A 28 -3.73 1.41 -3.69
C GLY A 28 -2.45 1.02 -4.41
N TYR A 29 -2.19 1.60 -5.57
CA TYR A 29 -0.96 1.38 -6.31
C TYR A 29 0.28 1.72 -5.49
N LEU A 30 0.28 2.86 -4.80
CA LEU A 30 1.39 3.30 -3.96
C LEU A 30 1.53 2.43 -2.70
N VAL A 31 0.42 2.09 -2.04
CA VAL A 31 0.40 1.19 -0.87
C VAL A 31 0.93 -0.20 -1.24
N GLY A 32 0.52 -0.76 -2.38
CA GLY A 32 1.03 -2.05 -2.86
C GLY A 32 2.55 -2.06 -3.06
N ASN A 33 3.13 -0.96 -3.58
CA ASN A 33 4.58 -0.83 -3.67
C ASN A 33 5.27 -0.85 -2.30
N LEU A 34 4.67 -0.20 -1.29
CA LEU A 34 5.22 -0.19 0.08
C LEU A 34 5.10 -1.57 0.74
N ILE A 35 4.02 -2.31 0.48
CA ILE A 35 3.84 -3.69 0.94
C ILE A 35 4.90 -4.61 0.30
N SER A 36 5.17 -4.48 -1.01
CA SER A 36 6.27 -5.21 -1.66
C SER A 36 7.61 -4.97 -0.97
N GLN A 37 7.93 -3.71 -0.68
CA GLN A 37 9.15 -3.34 0.06
C GLN A 37 9.17 -3.94 1.47
N TYR A 38 8.01 -3.98 2.15
CA TYR A 38 7.88 -4.59 3.47
C TYR A 38 8.18 -6.10 3.43
N CYS A 39 7.59 -6.82 2.48
CA CYS A 39 7.84 -8.25 2.28
C CYS A 39 9.32 -8.53 1.97
N ALA A 40 9.91 -7.74 1.09
CA ALA A 40 11.34 -7.83 0.79
C ALA A 40 12.21 -7.53 2.03
N ALA A 41 11.84 -6.54 2.84
CA ALA A 41 12.58 -6.18 4.06
C ALA A 41 12.59 -7.30 5.10
N CYS A 42 11.60 -8.19 5.09
CA CYS A 42 11.56 -9.35 5.99
C CYS A 42 12.70 -10.34 5.71
N PHE A 43 13.22 -10.40 4.49
CA PHE A 43 14.15 -11.45 4.03
C PHE A 43 15.44 -10.93 3.41
N LYS A 44 15.50 -9.68 2.96
CA LYS A 44 16.75 -9.11 2.42
C LYS A 44 17.78 -8.92 3.53
N ARG A 45 19.06 -8.82 3.12
CA ARG A 45 20.16 -8.57 4.05
C ARG A 45 20.12 -7.13 4.58
N PHE A 46 20.32 -6.99 5.88
CA PHE A 46 20.51 -5.71 6.57
C PHE A 46 21.79 -5.73 7.39
N PRO A 47 22.39 -4.57 7.71
CA PRO A 47 23.57 -4.49 8.57
C PRO A 47 23.31 -5.09 9.96
N SER A 48 22.10 -4.98 10.48
CA SER A 48 21.69 -5.57 11.77
C SER A 48 20.18 -5.86 11.77
N GLU A 49 19.73 -6.70 12.68
CA GLU A 49 18.31 -6.97 12.92
C GLU A 49 17.58 -5.71 13.39
N GLN A 50 18.26 -4.84 14.15
CA GLN A 50 17.70 -3.54 14.55
C GLN A 50 17.40 -2.66 13.34
N ASN A 51 18.29 -2.58 12.35
CA ASN A 51 18.05 -1.82 11.11
C ASN A 51 16.85 -2.38 10.34
N ARG A 52 16.72 -3.72 10.28
CA ARG A 52 15.55 -4.36 9.65
C ARG A 52 14.25 -3.96 10.34
N LYS A 53 14.19 -4.07 11.67
CA LYS A 53 13.02 -3.69 12.44
C LYS A 53 12.64 -2.22 12.25
N GLN A 54 13.62 -1.33 12.30
CA GLN A 54 13.40 0.10 12.07
C GLN A 54 12.86 0.39 10.66
N PHE A 55 13.42 -0.26 9.65
CA PHE A 55 12.97 -0.07 8.27
C PHE A 55 11.55 -0.61 8.05
N LYS A 56 11.21 -1.77 8.59
CA LYS A 56 9.85 -2.30 8.55
C LYS A 56 8.86 -1.36 9.25
N ALA A 57 9.17 -0.90 10.45
CA ALA A 57 8.34 0.05 11.17
C ALA A 57 8.15 1.37 10.39
N TYR A 58 9.21 1.86 9.75
CA TYR A 58 9.14 3.03 8.87
C TYR A 58 8.16 2.81 7.69
N LEU A 59 8.19 1.64 7.06
CA LEU A 59 7.29 1.34 5.94
C LEU A 59 5.82 1.30 6.40
N LEU A 60 5.54 0.66 7.53
CA LEU A 60 4.17 0.60 8.08
C LEU A 60 3.67 1.99 8.49
N ALA A 61 4.49 2.78 9.17
CA ALA A 61 4.15 4.16 9.51
C ALA A 61 3.94 5.04 8.27
N THR A 62 4.69 4.77 7.19
CA THR A 62 4.51 5.47 5.91
C THR A 62 3.17 5.10 5.26
N ILE A 63 2.78 3.82 5.27
CA ILE A 63 1.47 3.37 4.78
C ILE A 63 0.35 4.05 5.57
N GLN A 64 0.43 4.04 6.89
CA GLN A 64 -0.54 4.70 7.76
C GLN A 64 -0.69 6.19 7.45
N SER A 65 0.43 6.91 7.49
CA SER A 65 0.46 8.36 7.22
C SER A 65 -0.06 8.70 5.82
N LEU A 66 0.23 7.87 4.83
CA LEU A 66 -0.24 8.05 3.46
C LEU A 66 -1.77 7.96 3.37
N ILE A 67 -2.35 6.92 3.96
CA ILE A 67 -3.81 6.70 3.96
C ILE A 67 -4.51 7.85 4.71
N GLU A 68 -4.07 8.15 5.92
CA GLU A 68 -4.66 9.22 6.76
C GLU A 68 -4.57 10.58 6.08
N THR A 69 -3.41 10.90 5.47
CA THR A 69 -3.19 12.16 4.76
C THR A 69 -4.08 12.24 3.52
N TYR A 70 -4.24 11.13 2.80
CA TYR A 70 -5.12 11.07 1.63
C TYR A 70 -6.57 11.36 2.04
N MET A 71 -7.10 10.66 3.04
CA MET A 71 -8.47 10.83 3.52
C MET A 71 -8.74 12.26 3.99
N LYS A 72 -7.83 12.81 4.77
CA LYS A 72 -7.90 14.20 5.24
C LYS A 72 -7.87 15.20 4.09
N THR A 73 -6.95 15.03 3.16
CA THR A 73 -6.80 15.94 2.02
C THR A 73 -7.99 15.85 1.08
N PHE A 74 -8.50 14.65 0.83
CA PHE A 74 -9.68 14.42 0.02
C PHE A 74 -10.90 15.17 0.63
N THR A 75 -11.11 15.03 1.93
CA THR A 75 -12.17 15.75 2.66
C THR A 75 -12.06 17.27 2.48
N LEU A 76 -10.87 17.83 2.69
CA LEU A 76 -10.63 19.27 2.52
C LEU A 76 -10.86 19.73 1.07
N CYS A 77 -10.45 18.94 0.08
CA CYS A 77 -10.68 19.25 -1.32
C CYS A 77 -12.17 19.15 -1.68
N TRP A 78 -12.87 18.17 -1.14
CA TRP A 78 -14.32 18.04 -1.31
C TRP A 78 -15.06 19.26 -0.80
N GLU A 79 -14.83 19.68 0.43
CA GLU A 79 -15.46 20.84 1.04
C GLU A 79 -15.25 22.13 0.24
N ARG A 80 -14.08 22.28 -0.38
CA ARG A 80 -13.73 23.50 -1.15
C ARG A 80 -14.26 23.49 -2.57
N SER A 81 -14.29 22.34 -3.24
CA SER A 81 -14.38 22.25 -4.70
C SER A 81 -15.54 21.40 -5.21
N VAL A 82 -16.32 20.75 -4.34
CA VAL A 82 -17.46 19.94 -4.76
C VAL A 82 -18.51 20.80 -5.45
N LYS A 83 -19.08 20.29 -6.55
CA LYS A 83 -20.17 20.99 -7.26
C LYS A 83 -21.37 21.18 -6.33
N GLU A 84 -22.06 22.33 -6.48
CA GLU A 84 -23.18 22.73 -5.63
C GLU A 84 -24.25 21.64 -5.48
N ARG A 85 -24.57 20.93 -6.57
CA ARG A 85 -25.57 19.84 -6.57
C ARG A 85 -25.24 18.68 -5.64
N TYR A 86 -23.97 18.51 -5.22
CA TYR A 86 -23.53 17.49 -4.29
C TYR A 86 -23.24 18.03 -2.90
N ARG A 87 -23.18 19.36 -2.77
CA ARG A 87 -22.94 20.03 -1.50
C ARG A 87 -24.16 19.82 -0.61
N GLY A 88 -23.94 19.39 0.61
CA GLY A 88 -25.02 19.13 1.57
C GLY A 88 -25.74 17.78 1.39
N GLN A 89 -25.35 16.95 0.43
CA GLN A 89 -25.84 15.58 0.39
C GLN A 89 -25.25 14.79 1.56
N GLN A 90 -26.07 14.56 2.56
CA GLN A 90 -25.67 13.88 3.78
C GLN A 90 -25.20 12.46 3.48
N GLY A 91 -24.02 12.09 4.01
CA GLY A 91 -23.46 10.75 3.85
C GLY A 91 -22.70 10.50 2.54
N LEU A 92 -22.82 11.36 1.51
CA LEU A 92 -22.16 11.12 0.23
C LEU A 92 -20.64 11.09 0.35
N LEU A 93 -20.04 12.04 1.07
CA LEU A 93 -18.59 12.06 1.29
C LEU A 93 -18.13 10.82 2.06
N GLN A 94 -18.86 10.43 3.11
CA GLN A 94 -18.56 9.23 3.88
C GLN A 94 -18.61 7.96 3.01
N SER A 95 -19.61 7.86 2.14
CA SER A 95 -19.74 6.75 1.21
C SER A 95 -18.53 6.66 0.27
N ILE A 96 -18.10 7.80 -0.29
CA ILE A 96 -16.92 7.86 -1.17
C ILE A 96 -15.64 7.46 -0.41
N LEU A 97 -15.44 7.98 0.81
CA LEU A 97 -14.28 7.62 1.62
C LEU A 97 -14.28 6.14 2.02
N GLN A 98 -15.47 5.58 2.28
CA GLN A 98 -15.60 4.15 2.52
C GLN A 98 -15.28 3.32 1.28
N GLU A 99 -15.71 3.75 0.08
CA GLU A 99 -15.32 3.12 -1.18
C GLU A 99 -13.79 3.15 -1.38
N VAL A 100 -13.14 4.28 -1.06
CA VAL A 100 -11.65 4.36 -1.11
C VAL A 100 -11.02 3.32 -0.17
N MET A 101 -11.55 3.15 1.05
CA MET A 101 -11.04 2.16 2.01
C MET A 101 -11.26 0.71 1.55
N VAL A 102 -12.27 0.44 0.74
CA VAL A 102 -12.52 -0.89 0.15
C VAL A 102 -11.66 -1.11 -1.11
N ASP A 103 -11.56 -0.11 -1.98
CA ASP A 103 -10.88 -0.22 -3.26
C ASP A 103 -9.36 -0.24 -3.12
N MET A 104 -8.82 0.62 -2.26
CA MET A 104 -7.38 0.79 -2.08
C MET A 104 -6.66 -0.52 -1.73
N PRO A 105 -7.10 -1.33 -0.75
CA PRO A 105 -6.45 -2.62 -0.47
C PRO A 105 -6.58 -3.62 -1.63
N GLY A 106 -7.68 -3.56 -2.37
CA GLY A 106 -7.88 -4.37 -3.57
C GLY A 106 -6.83 -4.04 -4.65
N TYR A 107 -6.64 -2.77 -4.96
CA TYR A 107 -5.61 -2.34 -5.92
C TYR A 107 -4.19 -2.58 -5.41
N ALA A 108 -3.93 -2.36 -4.10
CA ALA A 108 -2.65 -2.68 -3.49
C ALA A 108 -2.29 -4.15 -3.66
N SER A 109 -3.23 -5.04 -3.39
CA SER A 109 -3.09 -6.47 -3.58
C SER A 109 -2.78 -6.85 -5.04
N MET A 110 -3.51 -6.29 -6.00
CA MET A 110 -3.28 -6.56 -7.43
C MET A 110 -1.88 -6.15 -7.88
N VAL A 111 -1.40 -4.98 -7.46
CA VAL A 111 -0.06 -4.48 -7.81
C VAL A 111 1.03 -5.34 -7.20
N ASN A 112 0.88 -5.69 -5.93
CA ASN A 112 1.85 -6.49 -5.20
C ASN A 112 1.87 -7.93 -5.75
N TRP A 113 0.70 -8.52 -6.01
CA TRP A 113 0.58 -9.84 -6.65
C TRP A 113 1.28 -9.87 -8.01
N PHE A 114 0.98 -8.88 -8.88
CA PHE A 114 1.63 -8.79 -10.19
C PHE A 114 3.15 -8.74 -10.08
N ARG A 115 3.68 -7.98 -9.12
CA ARG A 115 5.13 -7.89 -8.86
C ARG A 115 5.73 -9.19 -8.34
N SER A 116 4.98 -9.94 -7.54
CA SER A 116 5.47 -11.17 -6.91
C SER A 116 5.57 -12.34 -7.89
N VAL A 117 4.71 -12.37 -8.92
CA VAL A 117 4.60 -13.50 -9.87
C VAL A 117 4.96 -13.16 -11.31
N SER A 118 5.23 -11.90 -11.61
CA SER A 118 5.60 -11.46 -12.96
C SER A 118 6.99 -11.98 -13.34
N GLU A 119 7.15 -12.33 -14.62
CA GLU A 119 8.46 -12.61 -15.22
C GLU A 119 9.31 -11.33 -15.38
N ILE A 120 8.70 -10.15 -15.25
CA ILE A 120 9.42 -8.88 -15.31
C ILE A 120 10.17 -8.70 -13.98
N PRO A 121 11.51 -8.53 -14.01
CA PRO A 121 12.29 -8.32 -12.79
C PRO A 121 11.79 -7.11 -12.01
N TYR A 122 11.48 -7.32 -10.74
CA TYR A 122 11.15 -6.22 -9.83
C TYR A 122 12.29 -6.05 -8.83
N PRO A 123 12.89 -4.85 -8.76
CA PRO A 123 14.03 -4.59 -7.88
C PRO A 123 13.77 -4.94 -6.41
N ASP A 124 12.51 -4.91 -5.98
CA ASP A 124 12.11 -5.17 -4.60
C ASP A 124 12.54 -6.57 -4.14
N PHE A 125 12.29 -7.59 -4.96
CA PHE A 125 12.65 -8.99 -4.66
C PHE A 125 13.97 -9.41 -5.29
N ASP A 126 14.38 -8.80 -6.39
CA ASP A 126 15.61 -9.17 -7.12
C ASP A 126 16.88 -8.84 -6.36
N VAL A 127 16.82 -7.90 -5.41
CA VAL A 127 17.94 -7.62 -4.49
C VAL A 127 18.16 -8.71 -3.43
N ILE A 128 17.28 -9.70 -3.36
CA ILE A 128 17.44 -10.85 -2.43
C ILE A 128 18.20 -11.94 -3.14
N GLU A 129 19.50 -12.05 -2.83
CA GLU A 129 20.43 -13.01 -3.48
C GLU A 129 20.12 -14.47 -3.12
N ASN A 130 19.71 -14.73 -1.89
CA ASN A 130 19.40 -16.07 -1.41
C ASN A 130 18.04 -16.53 -1.96
N LYS A 131 18.04 -17.64 -2.70
CA LYS A 131 16.85 -18.18 -3.38
C LYS A 131 15.71 -18.55 -2.42
N ASP A 132 16.02 -19.14 -1.27
CA ASP A 132 14.99 -19.50 -0.30
C ASP A 132 14.41 -18.25 0.38
N ALA A 133 15.26 -17.28 0.73
CA ALA A 133 14.82 -15.99 1.25
C ALA A 133 13.93 -15.25 0.23
N LYS A 134 14.29 -15.25 -1.06
CA LYS A 134 13.48 -14.67 -2.14
C LYS A 134 12.13 -15.38 -2.25
N ARG A 135 12.13 -16.71 -2.25
CA ARG A 135 10.90 -17.51 -2.27
C ARG A 135 10.01 -17.18 -1.06
N ASN A 136 10.57 -17.09 0.14
CA ASN A 136 9.82 -16.76 1.34
C ASN A 136 9.26 -15.35 1.29
N ALA A 137 9.98 -14.37 0.76
CA ALA A 137 9.47 -13.01 0.52
C ALA A 137 8.28 -13.03 -0.45
N THR A 138 8.37 -13.80 -1.53
CA THR A 138 7.27 -13.95 -2.50
C THR A 138 6.05 -14.62 -1.87
N VAL A 139 6.24 -15.69 -1.10
CA VAL A 139 5.12 -16.38 -0.43
C VAL A 139 4.45 -15.46 0.59
N LEU A 140 5.23 -14.75 1.41
CA LEU A 140 4.67 -13.76 2.35
C LEU A 140 3.87 -12.69 1.61
N SER A 141 4.39 -12.18 0.49
CA SER A 141 3.69 -11.20 -0.35
C SER A 141 2.33 -11.73 -0.81
N LEU A 142 2.27 -12.94 -1.35
CA LEU A 142 1.04 -13.56 -1.80
C LEU A 142 0.03 -13.81 -0.66
N MET A 143 0.52 -14.17 0.53
CA MET A 143 -0.35 -14.33 1.71
C MET A 143 -0.94 -13.00 2.17
N ILE A 144 -0.15 -11.93 2.16
CA ILE A 144 -0.64 -10.58 2.48
C ILE A 144 -1.66 -10.14 1.42
N ASP A 145 -1.37 -10.33 0.13
CA ASP A 145 -2.28 -9.99 -0.96
C ASP A 145 -3.64 -10.68 -0.81
N TRP A 146 -3.62 -11.96 -0.49
CA TRP A 146 -4.82 -12.72 -0.21
C TRP A 146 -5.59 -12.14 0.99
N GLY A 147 -4.89 -11.90 2.10
CA GLY A 147 -5.50 -11.38 3.32
C GLY A 147 -6.15 -10.01 3.13
N ILE A 148 -5.43 -9.08 2.50
CA ILE A 148 -5.94 -7.71 2.30
C ILE A 148 -7.04 -7.65 1.22
N MET A 149 -6.95 -8.46 0.17
CA MET A 149 -7.98 -8.54 -0.88
C MET A 149 -9.32 -9.01 -0.30
N PHE A 150 -9.32 -10.09 0.45
CA PHE A 150 -10.56 -10.66 1.01
C PHE A 150 -10.99 -9.99 2.31
N GLY A 151 -10.08 -9.36 3.04
CA GLY A 151 -10.36 -8.58 4.25
C GLY A 151 -10.91 -7.17 3.98
N ARG A 152 -10.75 -6.63 2.79
CA ARG A 152 -10.95 -5.20 2.45
C ARG A 152 -12.30 -4.60 2.88
N TYR A 153 -13.36 -5.40 2.89
CA TYR A 153 -14.69 -4.93 3.30
C TYR A 153 -14.85 -4.72 4.81
N LYS A 154 -13.86 -5.15 5.61
CA LYS A 154 -13.86 -5.03 7.07
C LYS A 154 -13.07 -3.82 7.55
N TYR A 155 -12.19 -3.26 6.71
CA TYR A 155 -11.31 -2.17 7.11
C TYR A 155 -12.06 -0.86 7.25
N GLN A 156 -11.90 -0.23 8.41
CA GLN A 156 -12.44 1.08 8.74
C GLN A 156 -11.33 2.14 8.84
N SER A 157 -10.08 1.71 9.03
CA SER A 157 -8.92 2.56 9.25
C SER A 157 -7.65 1.97 8.62
N ALA A 158 -6.60 2.78 8.56
CA ALA A 158 -5.28 2.32 8.19
C ALA A 158 -4.72 1.27 9.17
N ASP A 159 -5.09 1.37 10.44
CA ASP A 159 -4.64 0.44 11.48
C ASP A 159 -5.13 -0.99 11.21
N ASP A 160 -6.39 -1.16 10.78
CA ASP A 160 -6.94 -2.48 10.44
C ASP A 160 -6.14 -3.18 9.33
N LEU A 161 -5.71 -2.41 8.32
CA LEU A 161 -4.86 -2.92 7.25
C LEU A 161 -3.48 -3.32 7.77
N ILE A 162 -2.88 -2.47 8.60
CA ILE A 162 -1.55 -2.69 9.18
C ILE A 162 -1.56 -3.91 10.11
N GLU A 163 -2.57 -4.04 10.95
CA GLU A 163 -2.74 -5.20 11.83
C GLU A 163 -2.86 -6.50 11.02
N THR A 164 -3.59 -6.47 9.90
CA THR A 164 -3.68 -7.60 8.97
C THR A 164 -2.31 -7.97 8.40
N ILE A 165 -1.52 -7.00 7.95
CA ILE A 165 -0.18 -7.23 7.39
C ILE A 165 0.75 -7.85 8.44
N ILE A 166 0.76 -7.28 9.65
CA ILE A 166 1.60 -7.77 10.77
C ILE A 166 1.18 -9.18 11.17
N GLY A 167 -0.12 -9.41 11.36
CA GLY A 167 -0.64 -10.71 11.78
C GLY A 167 -0.27 -11.83 10.80
N ILE A 168 -0.38 -11.57 9.49
CA ILE A 168 0.02 -12.53 8.45
C ILE A 168 1.53 -12.80 8.48
N GLU A 169 2.36 -11.77 8.65
CA GLU A 169 3.81 -11.97 8.78
C GLU A 169 4.15 -12.81 10.01
N GLU A 170 3.53 -12.54 11.14
CA GLU A 170 3.77 -13.30 12.37
C GLU A 170 3.39 -14.77 12.23
N GLU A 171 2.26 -15.05 11.59
CA GLU A 171 1.81 -16.42 11.30
C GLU A 171 2.77 -17.13 10.33
N PHE A 172 3.16 -16.43 9.27
CA PHE A 172 4.11 -16.97 8.31
C PHE A 172 5.45 -17.31 8.96
N ARG A 173 5.95 -16.45 9.86
CA ARG A 173 7.21 -16.72 10.59
C ARG A 173 7.15 -17.94 11.51
N LYS A 174 6.00 -18.27 12.06
CA LYS A 174 5.82 -19.49 12.86
C LYS A 174 5.86 -20.76 12.02
N SER A 175 5.63 -20.64 10.70
CA SER A 175 5.64 -21.77 9.77
C SER A 175 7.00 -22.04 9.13
N LEU A 176 8.01 -21.16 9.31
CA LEU A 176 9.38 -21.30 8.84
C LEU A 176 10.26 -22.06 9.84
#